data_6bae2269f3c1f8e3c6ad44e736fec8bd
#
_entry.id   6bae2269f3c1f8e3c6ad44e736fec8bd
#
_cell.length_a   1.000
_cell.length_b   1.000
_cell.length_c   1.000
_cell.angle_alpha   90.00
_cell.angle_beta   90.00
_cell.angle_gamma   90.00
#
_symmetry.space_group_name_H-M   'P 1'
#
loop_
_entity.id
_entity.type
_entity.pdbx_description
1 polymer ?
#
loop_
_entity_poly.entity_id
_entity_poly.type
_entity_poly.pdbx_seq_one_letter_code
_entity_poly.pdbx_strand_id
1 'polypeptide(L)'
;MNSLTFVSPKLFGLLPISIPSFRPFVKRDKSVYNRKEFGHWEADTVVSGKGKSKACFATLAERKTRFYIAIKIPDRKGSTLAKAVIAALSQLPKGAVKTITCDRGSEFANWREIEKALGCQMYFADPYCAWQKGTNENLNGLLREFYPKGRNLSRVSPKTLEKNLALMNARPKKVLNFQKPQDLFELFLKKCCT
;
A
#
# COMPACT_ATOMS: atom_id res chain seq x y z
N MET A 1 4.91 -43.62 -48.50
CA MET A 1 3.96 -42.56 -48.10
C MET A 1 3.54 -42.87 -46.68
N ASN A 2 4.25 -42.31 -45.70
CA ASN A 2 3.94 -42.49 -44.29
C ASN A 2 3.24 -41.25 -43.75
N SER A 3 1.97 -41.40 -43.41
CA SER A 3 1.17 -40.38 -42.76
C SER A 3 1.49 -40.39 -41.24
N LEU A 4 2.13 -39.32 -40.77
CA LEU A 4 2.34 -39.05 -39.36
C LEU A 4 1.02 -38.47 -38.78
N THR A 5 0.36 -39.30 -37.97
CA THR A 5 -0.77 -38.85 -37.14
C THR A 5 -0.24 -38.05 -35.94
N PHE A 6 -0.57 -36.74 -35.91
CA PHE A 6 -0.30 -35.88 -34.79
C PHE A 6 -1.25 -36.23 -33.62
N VAL A 7 -0.73 -36.78 -32.54
CA VAL A 7 -1.46 -37.02 -31.30
C VAL A 7 -1.41 -35.72 -30.51
N SER A 8 -2.59 -35.07 -30.39
CA SER A 8 -2.79 -33.90 -29.55
C SER A 8 -2.64 -34.25 -28.05
N PRO A 9 -1.83 -33.55 -27.27
CA PRO A 9 -1.77 -33.79 -25.82
C PRO A 9 -3.09 -33.30 -25.17
N LYS A 10 -3.77 -34.21 -24.49
CA LYS A 10 -4.93 -33.89 -23.62
C LYS A 10 -4.51 -32.87 -22.60
N LEU A 11 -5.02 -31.64 -22.74
CA LEU A 11 -5.00 -30.63 -21.67
C LEU A 11 -5.79 -31.19 -20.47
N PHE A 12 -5.06 -31.49 -19.40
CA PHE A 12 -5.65 -31.69 -18.09
C PHE A 12 -6.37 -30.39 -17.71
N GLY A 13 -7.69 -30.48 -17.52
CA GLY A 13 -8.55 -29.38 -17.09
C GLY A 13 -8.17 -28.91 -15.70
N LEU A 14 -7.30 -27.93 -15.64
CA LEU A 14 -7.18 -27.06 -14.47
C LEU A 14 -8.44 -26.19 -14.48
N LEU A 15 -9.36 -26.48 -13.57
CA LEU A 15 -10.46 -25.57 -13.23
C LEU A 15 -9.83 -24.20 -12.99
N PRO A 16 -10.37 -23.11 -13.59
CA PRO A 16 -9.87 -21.79 -13.31
C PRO A 16 -10.12 -21.55 -11.81
N ILE A 17 -9.05 -21.52 -11.03
CA ILE A 17 -9.09 -20.93 -9.69
C ILE A 17 -9.68 -19.55 -9.91
N SER A 18 -10.91 -19.31 -9.46
CA SER A 18 -11.55 -18.01 -9.54
C SER A 18 -10.72 -17.05 -8.71
N ILE A 19 -9.76 -16.38 -9.36
CA ILE A 19 -9.03 -15.29 -8.76
C ILE A 19 -10.09 -14.28 -8.35
N PRO A 20 -10.19 -13.90 -7.06
CA PRO A 20 -11.16 -12.91 -6.63
C PRO A 20 -11.05 -11.71 -7.57
N SER A 21 -12.15 -11.27 -8.18
CA SER A 21 -12.13 -10.18 -9.15
C SER A 21 -11.63 -8.90 -8.49
N PHE A 22 -10.34 -8.64 -8.62
CA PHE A 22 -9.73 -7.40 -8.18
C PHE A 22 -10.37 -6.22 -8.91
N ARG A 23 -10.67 -5.15 -8.19
CA ARG A 23 -11.12 -3.90 -8.82
C ARG A 23 -9.91 -3.24 -9.48
N PRO A 24 -9.81 -3.24 -10.84
CA PRO A 24 -8.63 -2.73 -11.52
C PRO A 24 -8.51 -1.21 -11.34
N PHE A 25 -7.28 -0.72 -11.35
CA PHE A 25 -6.96 0.70 -11.18
C PHE A 25 -7.72 1.62 -12.17
N VAL A 26 -7.94 1.17 -13.40
CA VAL A 26 -8.66 1.95 -14.43
C VAL A 26 -10.12 2.27 -14.07
N LYS A 27 -10.73 1.50 -13.16
CA LYS A 27 -12.09 1.77 -12.64
C LYS A 27 -12.11 2.79 -11.51
N ARG A 28 -10.95 3.29 -11.08
CA ARG A 28 -10.85 4.33 -10.06
C ARG A 28 -11.28 5.67 -10.64
N ASP A 29 -12.01 6.47 -9.86
CA ASP A 29 -12.43 7.80 -10.29
C ASP A 29 -11.23 8.65 -10.77
N LYS A 30 -11.43 9.35 -11.89
CA LYS A 30 -10.38 10.18 -12.51
C LYS A 30 -9.94 11.33 -11.59
N SER A 31 -10.82 11.84 -10.72
CA SER A 31 -10.51 12.89 -9.73
C SER A 31 -9.36 12.51 -8.81
N VAL A 32 -9.20 11.20 -8.52
CA VAL A 32 -8.12 10.69 -7.68
C VAL A 32 -6.73 10.84 -8.32
N TYR A 33 -6.66 10.92 -9.66
CA TYR A 33 -5.37 11.02 -10.37
C TYR A 33 -4.64 12.34 -10.11
N ASN A 34 -5.38 13.44 -10.01
CA ASN A 34 -4.80 14.78 -9.84
C ASN A 34 -4.30 15.05 -8.42
N ARG A 35 -4.54 14.12 -7.47
CA ARG A 35 -4.11 14.22 -6.06
C ARG A 35 -4.62 15.48 -5.34
N LYS A 36 -5.74 16.05 -5.78
CA LYS A 36 -6.34 17.25 -5.18
C LYS A 36 -7.30 16.90 -4.05
N GLU A 37 -7.83 15.70 -4.03
CA GLU A 37 -8.76 15.22 -3.02
C GLU A 37 -8.03 14.48 -1.89
N PHE A 38 -8.46 14.71 -0.64
CA PHE A 38 -7.95 14.03 0.54
C PHE A 38 -8.66 12.70 0.78
N GLY A 39 -7.94 11.74 1.39
CA GLY A 39 -8.49 10.44 1.75
C GLY A 39 -8.19 9.32 0.76
N HIS A 40 -7.32 9.55 -0.22
CA HIS A 40 -6.88 8.55 -1.18
C HIS A 40 -5.48 8.05 -0.83
N TRP A 41 -5.39 6.78 -0.46
CA TRP A 41 -4.17 6.15 0.05
C TRP A 41 -3.53 5.22 -0.98
N GLU A 42 -2.23 5.06 -0.87
CA GLU A 42 -1.47 4.00 -1.55
C GLU A 42 -0.89 3.08 -0.47
N ALA A 43 -1.00 1.75 -0.66
CA ALA A 43 -0.49 0.75 0.26
C ALA A 43 0.58 -0.11 -0.41
N ASP A 44 1.62 -0.48 0.37
CA ASP A 44 2.73 -1.32 -0.08
C ASP A 44 3.40 -2.02 1.11
N THR A 45 4.42 -2.83 0.85
CA THR A 45 5.24 -3.44 1.88
C THR A 45 6.73 -3.19 1.65
N VAL A 46 7.45 -2.89 2.72
CA VAL A 46 8.91 -2.78 2.71
C VAL A 46 9.49 -3.97 3.48
N VAL A 47 10.16 -4.88 2.77
CA VAL A 47 10.60 -6.15 3.31
C VAL A 47 12.00 -6.10 3.91
N SER A 48 12.27 -7.00 4.88
CA SER A 48 13.61 -7.30 5.39
C SER A 48 14.54 -7.81 4.30
N GLY A 49 15.83 -7.76 4.54
CA GLY A 49 16.83 -8.40 3.69
C GLY A 49 16.57 -9.90 3.57
N LYS A 50 16.85 -10.46 2.37
CA LYS A 50 16.72 -11.89 2.08
C LYS A 50 17.46 -12.72 3.14
N GLY A 51 16.80 -13.72 3.69
CA GLY A 51 17.37 -14.61 4.73
C GLY A 51 17.51 -13.98 6.12
N LYS A 52 17.11 -12.70 6.36
CA LYS A 52 17.28 -12.05 7.67
C LYS A 52 16.07 -12.22 8.59
N SER A 53 14.87 -11.90 8.12
CA SER A 53 13.61 -12.15 8.86
C SER A 53 12.41 -12.06 7.95
N LYS A 54 11.25 -12.57 8.41
CA LYS A 54 9.95 -12.40 7.73
C LYS A 54 9.31 -11.03 8.02
N ALA A 55 9.82 -10.31 9.04
CA ALA A 55 9.29 -9.01 9.42
C ALA A 55 9.43 -8.00 8.29
N CYS A 56 8.41 -7.18 8.13
CA CYS A 56 8.36 -6.13 7.12
C CYS A 56 7.62 -4.89 7.67
N PHE A 57 7.61 -3.82 6.91
CA PHE A 57 6.74 -2.68 7.17
C PHE A 57 5.55 -2.72 6.21
N ALA A 58 4.33 -2.68 6.73
CA ALA A 58 3.16 -2.26 5.99
C ALA A 58 3.21 -0.74 5.87
N THR A 59 3.14 -0.21 4.65
CA THR A 59 3.32 1.22 4.41
C THR A 59 2.09 1.82 3.74
N LEU A 60 1.71 3.01 4.17
CA LEU A 60 0.54 3.73 3.71
C LEU A 60 0.92 5.17 3.41
N ALA A 61 0.58 5.66 2.24
CA ALA A 61 0.85 7.02 1.81
C ALA A 61 -0.44 7.74 1.42
N GLU A 62 -0.79 8.83 2.10
CA GLU A 62 -1.89 9.68 1.69
C GLU A 62 -1.45 10.54 0.50
N ARG A 63 -2.24 10.50 -0.60
CA ARG A 63 -1.78 11.00 -1.91
C ARG A 63 -1.72 12.52 -2.02
N LYS A 64 -2.61 13.24 -1.34
CA LYS A 64 -2.67 14.71 -1.39
C LYS A 64 -1.60 15.34 -0.51
N THR A 65 -1.56 14.93 0.75
CA THR A 65 -0.68 15.53 1.76
C THR A 65 0.72 14.93 1.77
N ARG A 66 0.91 13.76 1.11
CA ARG A 66 2.16 12.97 1.19
C ARG A 66 2.46 12.47 2.60
N PHE A 67 1.46 12.48 3.49
CA PHE A 67 1.60 11.90 4.82
C PHE A 67 1.84 10.41 4.73
N TYR A 68 2.77 9.91 5.55
CA TYR A 68 3.26 8.56 5.45
C TYR A 68 3.21 7.84 6.77
N ILE A 69 2.68 6.62 6.73
CA ILE A 69 2.60 5.70 7.87
C ILE A 69 3.39 4.44 7.50
N ALA A 70 4.16 3.91 8.44
CA ALA A 70 4.74 2.59 8.33
C ALA A 70 4.55 1.83 9.65
N ILE A 71 4.12 0.58 9.54
CA ILE A 71 3.78 -0.28 10.67
C ILE A 71 4.64 -1.53 10.58
N LYS A 72 5.40 -1.84 11.63
CA LYS A 72 6.16 -3.08 11.67
C LYS A 72 5.22 -4.26 11.90
N ILE A 73 5.24 -5.21 10.97
CA ILE A 73 4.46 -6.46 11.05
C ILE A 73 5.41 -7.67 11.03
N PRO A 74 5.04 -8.78 11.69
CA PRO A 74 5.91 -9.94 11.84
C PRO A 74 6.12 -10.70 10.53
N ASP A 75 5.17 -10.63 9.60
CA ASP A 75 5.22 -11.32 8.31
C ASP A 75 4.36 -10.60 7.26
N ARG A 76 4.44 -11.06 5.99
CA ARG A 76 3.66 -10.53 4.85
C ARG A 76 2.36 -11.29 4.60
N LYS A 77 1.80 -12.00 5.58
CA LYS A 77 0.51 -12.67 5.38
C LYS A 77 -0.62 -11.67 5.22
N GLY A 78 -1.57 -11.97 4.35
CA GLY A 78 -2.71 -11.10 4.08
C GLY A 78 -3.50 -10.73 5.33
N SER A 79 -3.73 -11.68 6.24
CA SER A 79 -4.41 -11.42 7.52
C SER A 79 -3.62 -10.49 8.45
N THR A 80 -2.28 -10.63 8.49
CA THR A 80 -1.41 -9.78 9.31
C THR A 80 -1.41 -8.35 8.77
N LEU A 81 -1.29 -8.19 7.45
CA LEU A 81 -1.32 -6.88 6.80
C LEU A 81 -2.69 -6.22 6.98
N ALA A 82 -3.78 -6.96 6.74
CA ALA A 82 -5.13 -6.41 6.87
C ALA A 82 -5.39 -5.87 8.29
N LYS A 83 -5.06 -6.64 9.33
CA LYS A 83 -5.16 -6.19 10.73
C LYS A 83 -4.37 -4.91 10.98
N ALA A 84 -3.13 -4.82 10.49
CA ALA A 84 -2.28 -3.65 10.68
C ALA A 84 -2.85 -2.40 9.97
N VAL A 85 -3.30 -2.54 8.73
CA VAL A 85 -3.91 -1.46 7.95
C VAL A 85 -5.20 -0.98 8.61
N ILE A 86 -6.09 -1.90 9.01
CA ILE A 86 -7.34 -1.58 9.69
C ILE A 86 -7.04 -0.84 11.01
N ALA A 87 -6.15 -1.37 11.85
CA ALA A 87 -5.83 -0.74 13.13
C ALA A 87 -5.27 0.68 12.98
N ALA A 88 -4.47 0.93 11.94
CA ALA A 88 -3.90 2.26 11.72
C ALA A 88 -4.92 3.27 11.16
N LEU A 89 -5.75 2.85 10.21
CA LEU A 89 -6.66 3.76 9.52
C LEU A 89 -8.02 3.92 10.20
N SER A 90 -8.46 2.97 11.02
CA SER A 90 -9.70 3.08 11.80
C SER A 90 -9.65 4.17 12.89
N GLN A 91 -8.45 4.64 13.26
CA GLN A 91 -8.28 5.76 14.18
C GLN A 91 -8.57 7.12 13.54
N LEU A 92 -8.69 7.16 12.22
CA LEU A 92 -8.93 8.39 11.48
C LEU A 92 -10.44 8.68 11.39
N PRO A 93 -10.84 9.96 11.33
CA PRO A 93 -12.25 10.33 11.22
C PRO A 93 -12.88 9.82 9.93
N LYS A 94 -14.20 9.68 9.94
CA LYS A 94 -14.98 9.27 8.75
C LYS A 94 -14.67 10.22 7.58
N GLY A 95 -14.44 9.65 6.39
CA GLY A 95 -14.07 10.43 5.19
C GLY A 95 -12.56 10.62 4.99
N ALA A 96 -11.72 10.34 5.99
CA ALA A 96 -10.27 10.37 5.84
C ALA A 96 -9.70 9.18 5.06
N VAL A 97 -10.51 8.12 4.86
CA VAL A 97 -10.13 6.95 4.06
C VAL A 97 -11.24 6.66 3.04
N LYS A 98 -11.03 7.09 1.81
CA LYS A 98 -11.99 6.91 0.70
C LYS A 98 -11.58 5.73 -0.19
N THR A 99 -10.32 5.68 -0.56
CA THR A 99 -9.78 4.60 -1.39
C THR A 99 -8.39 4.20 -0.96
N ILE A 100 -8.04 2.94 -1.18
CA ILE A 100 -6.67 2.43 -1.01
C ILE A 100 -6.25 1.78 -2.32
N THR A 101 -5.10 2.17 -2.85
CA THR A 101 -4.51 1.55 -4.06
C THR A 101 -3.30 0.71 -3.64
N CYS A 102 -3.27 -0.55 -4.04
CA CYS A 102 -2.17 -1.48 -3.78
C CYS A 102 -1.78 -2.24 -5.07
N ASP A 103 -0.75 -3.07 -5.01
CA ASP A 103 -0.47 -4.04 -6.07
C ASP A 103 -1.31 -5.32 -5.89
N ARG A 104 -1.10 -6.27 -6.80
CA ARG A 104 -1.78 -7.58 -6.77
C ARG A 104 -0.99 -8.62 -5.96
N GLY A 105 -0.18 -8.17 -4.99
CA GLY A 105 0.58 -9.05 -4.11
C GLY A 105 -0.33 -9.91 -3.22
N SER A 106 0.13 -11.13 -2.90
CA SER A 106 -0.60 -12.05 -2.01
C SER A 106 -0.83 -11.48 -0.60
N GLU A 107 -0.02 -10.50 -0.20
CA GLU A 107 -0.20 -9.76 1.06
C GLU A 107 -1.48 -8.94 1.12
N PHE A 108 -2.09 -8.63 -0.02
CA PHE A 108 -3.38 -7.95 -0.11
C PHE A 108 -4.56 -8.91 -0.33
N ALA A 109 -4.37 -10.22 -0.14
CA ALA A 109 -5.45 -11.22 -0.33
C ALA A 109 -6.69 -10.96 0.54
N ASN A 110 -6.51 -10.37 1.75
CA ASN A 110 -7.60 -10.03 2.67
C ASN A 110 -8.19 -8.61 2.44
N TRP A 111 -8.11 -8.09 1.24
CA TRP A 111 -8.57 -6.74 0.90
C TRP A 111 -10.04 -6.47 1.21
N ARG A 112 -10.92 -7.49 1.11
CA ARG A 112 -12.35 -7.36 1.43
C ARG A 112 -12.59 -7.06 2.91
N GLU A 113 -11.75 -7.59 3.81
CA GLU A 113 -11.80 -7.28 5.24
C GLU A 113 -11.45 -5.80 5.47
N ILE A 114 -10.46 -5.27 4.74
CA ILE A 114 -10.07 -3.86 4.82
C ILE A 114 -11.20 -2.96 4.32
N GLU A 115 -11.79 -3.25 3.16
CA GLU A 115 -12.93 -2.50 2.62
C GLU A 115 -14.11 -2.46 3.60
N LYS A 116 -14.47 -3.63 4.15
CA LYS A 116 -15.59 -3.75 5.09
C LYS A 116 -15.34 -2.97 6.40
N ALA A 117 -14.13 -3.08 6.95
CA ALA A 117 -13.80 -2.44 8.22
C ALA A 117 -13.68 -0.92 8.12
N LEU A 118 -13.14 -0.41 7.00
CA LEU A 118 -12.87 1.01 6.82
C LEU A 118 -13.95 1.75 6.01
N GLY A 119 -14.89 1.02 5.41
CA GLY A 119 -15.91 1.60 4.52
C GLY A 119 -15.30 2.27 3.27
N CYS A 120 -14.14 1.81 2.81
CA CYS A 120 -13.42 2.36 1.68
C CYS A 120 -13.44 1.44 0.47
N GLN A 121 -12.92 1.89 -0.68
CA GLN A 121 -12.76 1.06 -1.87
C GLN A 121 -11.27 0.76 -2.11
N MET A 122 -10.95 -0.51 -2.37
CA MET A 122 -9.60 -0.91 -2.75
C MET A 122 -9.48 -1.08 -4.27
N TYR A 123 -8.38 -0.57 -4.81
CA TYR A 123 -8.01 -0.66 -6.22
C TYR A 123 -6.65 -1.30 -6.37
N PHE A 124 -6.48 -2.07 -7.43
CA PHE A 124 -5.27 -2.83 -7.70
C PHE A 124 -4.56 -2.27 -8.92
N ALA A 125 -3.31 -1.86 -8.71
CA ALA A 125 -2.46 -1.39 -9.79
C ALA A 125 -2.28 -2.47 -10.86
N ASP A 126 -2.19 -2.04 -12.10
CA ASP A 126 -1.92 -2.94 -13.20
C ASP A 126 -0.45 -3.41 -13.15
N PRO A 127 -0.17 -4.63 -13.63
CA PRO A 127 1.19 -5.12 -13.73
C PRO A 127 2.08 -4.14 -14.50
N TYR A 128 3.31 -3.96 -14.06
CA TYR A 128 4.30 -3.05 -14.66
C TYR A 128 3.94 -1.57 -14.68
N CYS A 129 2.90 -1.15 -13.96
CA CYS A 129 2.44 0.24 -13.87
C CYS A 129 2.84 0.88 -12.52
N ALA A 130 4.13 0.94 -12.20
CA ALA A 130 4.65 1.50 -10.94
C ALA A 130 4.18 2.94 -10.69
N TRP A 131 4.00 3.75 -11.74
CA TRP A 131 3.50 5.12 -11.67
C TRP A 131 2.11 5.25 -11.00
N GLN A 132 1.32 4.18 -10.99
CA GLN A 132 0.01 4.14 -10.35
C GLN A 132 0.11 4.21 -8.80
N LYS A 133 1.28 3.87 -8.24
CA LYS A 133 1.63 3.97 -6.80
C LYS A 133 2.87 4.84 -6.56
N GLY A 134 3.14 5.81 -7.41
CA GLY A 134 4.36 6.63 -7.37
C GLY A 134 4.55 7.43 -6.07
N THR A 135 3.49 7.69 -5.28
CA THR A 135 3.61 8.35 -3.98
C THR A 135 4.26 7.41 -2.97
N ASN A 136 3.76 6.19 -2.87
CA ASN A 136 4.27 5.21 -1.92
C ASN A 136 5.69 4.76 -2.31
N GLU A 137 5.96 4.56 -3.60
CA GLU A 137 7.30 4.23 -4.10
C GLU A 137 8.34 5.29 -3.68
N ASN A 138 8.04 6.57 -3.90
CA ASN A 138 8.92 7.66 -3.48
C ASN A 138 9.14 7.69 -1.96
N LEU A 139 8.08 7.53 -1.17
CA LEU A 139 8.17 7.56 0.29
C LEU A 139 8.84 6.31 0.86
N ASN A 140 8.65 5.15 0.23
CA ASN A 140 9.41 3.93 0.53
C ASN A 140 10.91 4.14 0.26
N GLY A 141 11.26 4.88 -0.81
CA GLY A 141 12.63 5.30 -1.09
C GLY A 141 13.24 6.11 0.05
N LEU A 142 12.52 7.11 0.56
CA LEU A 142 12.96 7.91 1.72
C LEU A 142 13.04 7.09 3.01
N LEU A 143 12.10 6.17 3.24
CA LEU A 143 12.17 5.24 4.37
C LEU A 143 13.43 4.37 4.30
N ARG A 144 13.89 4.03 3.10
CA ARG A 144 15.11 3.25 2.87
C ARG A 144 16.40 4.01 3.21
N GLU A 145 16.38 5.33 3.35
CA GLU A 145 17.50 6.10 3.89
C GLU A 145 17.77 5.71 5.36
N PHE A 146 16.72 5.44 6.15
CA PHE A 146 16.83 4.97 7.53
C PHE A 146 16.97 3.44 7.64
N TYR A 147 16.38 2.70 6.69
CA TYR A 147 16.33 1.24 6.67
C TYR A 147 16.79 0.68 5.33
N PRO A 148 18.09 0.69 5.02
CA PRO A 148 18.64 0.25 3.74
C PRO A 148 18.20 -1.16 3.35
N LYS A 149 18.21 -1.45 2.05
CA LYS A 149 17.98 -2.82 1.56
C LYS A 149 18.96 -3.78 2.24
N GLY A 150 18.50 -4.98 2.56
CA GLY A 150 19.33 -5.97 3.26
C GLY A 150 19.26 -5.89 4.80
N ARG A 151 18.71 -4.82 5.38
CA ARG A 151 18.56 -4.69 6.84
C ARG A 151 17.53 -5.69 7.39
N ASN A 152 17.77 -6.18 8.60
CA ASN A 152 16.81 -6.97 9.36
C ASN A 152 15.81 -6.05 10.08
N LEU A 153 14.57 -5.99 9.59
CA LEU A 153 13.54 -5.11 10.15
C LEU A 153 12.93 -5.63 11.45
N SER A 154 13.13 -6.91 11.82
CA SER A 154 12.63 -7.41 13.10
C SER A 154 13.29 -6.71 14.31
N ARG A 155 14.54 -6.26 14.12
CA ARG A 155 15.32 -5.55 15.15
C ARG A 155 14.95 -4.07 15.32
N VAL A 156 14.09 -3.54 14.47
CA VAL A 156 13.67 -2.13 14.57
C VAL A 156 12.68 -1.98 15.71
N SER A 157 12.98 -1.11 16.67
CA SER A 157 12.05 -0.81 17.76
C SER A 157 10.89 0.06 17.27
N PRO A 158 9.67 -0.08 17.82
CA PRO A 158 8.56 0.81 17.50
C PRO A 158 8.91 2.29 17.68
N LYS A 159 9.55 2.65 18.77
CA LYS A 159 9.97 4.03 19.09
C LYS A 159 10.92 4.60 18.04
N THR A 160 11.88 3.79 17.54
CA THR A 160 12.81 4.23 16.48
C THR A 160 12.07 4.45 15.15
N LEU A 161 11.12 3.56 14.82
CA LEU A 161 10.32 3.71 13.61
C LEU A 161 9.48 4.98 13.68
N GLU A 162 8.78 5.21 14.77
CA GLU A 162 7.96 6.40 15.01
C GLU A 162 8.78 7.70 14.89
N LYS A 163 9.96 7.77 15.54
CA LYS A 163 10.87 8.91 15.43
C LYS A 163 11.24 9.21 13.97
N ASN A 164 11.59 8.18 13.19
CA ASN A 164 11.99 8.36 11.79
C ASN A 164 10.80 8.79 10.92
N LEU A 165 9.60 8.25 11.18
CA LEU A 165 8.38 8.67 10.49
C LEU A 165 8.02 10.13 10.79
N ALA A 166 8.17 10.55 12.04
CA ALA A 166 7.98 11.95 12.44
C ALA A 166 8.92 12.88 11.66
N LEU A 167 10.22 12.53 11.54
CA LEU A 167 11.18 13.28 10.73
C LEU A 167 10.78 13.33 9.25
N MET A 168 10.32 12.21 8.67
CA MET A 168 9.86 12.17 7.27
C MET A 168 8.63 13.05 7.04
N ASN A 169 7.66 13.02 7.95
CA ASN A 169 6.41 13.79 7.85
C ASN A 169 6.59 15.28 8.20
N ALA A 170 7.59 15.63 9.00
CA ALA A 170 7.97 17.01 9.30
C ALA A 170 8.83 17.67 8.22
N ARG A 171 9.37 16.89 7.24
CA ARG A 171 10.22 17.44 6.18
C ARG A 171 9.39 18.17 5.12
N PRO A 172 9.59 19.48 4.90
CA PRO A 172 8.91 20.23 3.84
C PRO A 172 9.16 19.62 2.46
N LYS A 173 8.12 19.60 1.62
CA LYS A 173 8.20 19.01 0.27
C LYS A 173 7.91 20.04 -0.81
N LYS A 174 8.78 20.14 -1.83
CA LYS A 174 8.59 21.04 -2.97
C LYS A 174 7.21 20.85 -3.65
N VAL A 175 6.76 19.60 -3.80
CA VAL A 175 5.44 19.27 -4.38
C VAL A 175 4.24 19.73 -3.54
N LEU A 176 4.48 20.17 -2.32
CA LEU A 176 3.50 20.73 -1.39
C LEU A 176 3.75 22.23 -1.13
N ASN A 177 4.42 22.92 -2.06
CA ASN A 177 4.84 24.32 -1.89
C ASN A 177 5.62 24.52 -0.59
N PHE A 178 6.55 23.62 -0.29
CA PHE A 178 7.39 23.58 0.92
C PHE A 178 6.61 23.42 2.25
N GLN A 179 5.34 23.03 2.19
CA GLN A 179 4.59 22.65 3.39
C GLN A 179 5.01 21.26 3.89
N LYS A 180 4.83 21.03 5.19
CA LYS A 180 5.09 19.74 5.81
C LYS A 180 3.90 18.80 5.60
N PRO A 181 4.12 17.53 5.26
CA PRO A 181 3.07 16.52 5.16
C PRO A 181 2.19 16.44 6.40
N GLN A 182 2.79 16.49 7.60
CA GLN A 182 2.07 16.41 8.86
C GLN A 182 1.07 17.56 9.03
N ASP A 183 1.51 18.81 8.84
CA ASP A 183 0.67 19.98 9.04
C ASP A 183 -0.54 19.98 8.10
N LEU A 184 -0.30 19.58 6.82
CA LEU A 184 -1.38 19.44 5.85
C LEU A 184 -2.33 18.29 6.20
N PHE A 185 -1.81 17.18 6.66
CA PHE A 185 -2.62 16.04 7.03
C PHE A 185 -3.55 16.38 8.20
N GLU A 186 -3.03 17.00 9.24
CA GLU A 186 -3.81 17.47 10.40
C GLU A 186 -4.88 18.50 9.99
N LEU A 187 -4.54 19.43 9.08
CA LEU A 187 -5.50 20.41 8.54
C LEU A 187 -6.68 19.72 7.85
N PHE A 188 -6.41 18.69 7.02
CA PHE A 188 -7.48 17.97 6.31
C PHE A 188 -8.26 17.03 7.23
N LEU A 189 -7.63 16.44 8.25
CA LEU A 189 -8.35 15.66 9.25
C LEU A 189 -9.39 16.52 10.00
N LYS A 190 -9.02 17.72 10.41
CA LYS A 190 -9.96 18.66 11.07
C LYS A 190 -11.18 18.96 10.19
N LYS A 191 -10.97 19.08 8.86
CA LYS A 191 -12.08 19.29 7.90
C LYS A 191 -12.97 18.07 7.69
N CYS A 192 -12.54 16.88 8.05
CA CYS A 192 -13.38 15.69 8.02
C CYS A 192 -14.28 15.57 9.26
N CYS A 193 -13.99 16.31 10.34
CA CYS A 193 -14.76 16.31 11.58
C CYS A 193 -15.86 17.37 11.62
N THR A 194 -15.88 18.29 10.65
CA THR A 194 -16.93 19.30 10.44
C THR A 194 -17.91 18.85 9.38
#